data_d42e18a5ddec5f07462a6e2180e57546
#
_entry.id   d42e18a5ddec5f07462a6e2180e57546
#
_cell.length_a   1.000
_cell.length_b   1.000
_cell.length_c   1.000
_cell.angle_alpha   90.00
_cell.angle_beta   90.00
_cell.angle_gamma   90.00
#
_symmetry.space_group_name_H-M   'P 1'
#
loop_
_entity.id
_entity.type
_entity.pdbx_description
1 polymer ?
#
loop_
_entity_poly.entity_id
_entity_poly.type
_entity_poly.pdbx_seq_one_letter_code
_entity_poly.pdbx_strand_id
1 'polypeptide(L)'
;MIQFNRVTKHYGTVRALDGGSFSILPREFVSLVGPSGAGKSTIIKLLTCEECPTFGQVTIDGKDVHLLKKAYIPYYRRQIGVVYQDFKLLQNKTVFENVAFALEVTGSTDDVIKSETTKMLELVGLKSKAKSFPAELSGGEAQRVAIARALVLHPRLLIADEPTGNLDPKNAWDIAQLLVKINRMGTTVILATHNREIVDGIGKRVISMKDGKIISDRRHGKYRLN
;
A
#
# COMPACT_ATOMS: atom_id res chain seq x y z
N MET A 1 12.12 5.54 8.27
CA MET A 1 11.80 4.43 9.19
C MET A 1 10.41 4.66 9.77
N ILE A 2 9.55 3.63 9.76
CA ILE A 2 8.20 3.65 10.35
C ILE A 2 8.30 2.99 11.73
N GLN A 3 7.69 3.59 12.76
CA GLN A 3 7.63 3.00 14.11
C GLN A 3 6.21 3.11 14.66
N PHE A 4 5.70 2.01 15.15
CA PHE A 4 4.53 1.91 16.02
C PHE A 4 5.02 1.67 17.44
N ASN A 5 4.65 2.52 18.38
CA ASN A 5 5.05 2.43 19.78
C ASN A 5 3.81 2.30 20.67
N ARG A 6 3.52 1.09 21.13
CA ARG A 6 2.36 0.73 21.97
C ARG A 6 1.05 1.33 21.46
N VAL A 7 0.82 1.23 20.15
CA VAL A 7 -0.33 1.86 19.48
C VAL A 7 -1.59 1.07 19.77
N THR A 8 -2.61 1.75 20.28
CA THR A 8 -3.95 1.22 20.49
C THR A 8 -4.96 2.07 19.72
N LYS A 9 -5.93 1.43 19.06
CA LYS A 9 -7.02 2.11 18.36
C LYS A 9 -8.36 1.47 18.73
N HIS A 10 -9.26 2.32 19.20
CA HIS A 10 -10.63 1.96 19.50
C HIS A 10 -11.60 2.58 18.49
N TYR A 11 -12.62 1.83 18.09
CA TYR A 11 -13.80 2.31 17.38
C TYR A 11 -15.01 1.99 18.28
N GLY A 12 -15.46 2.97 19.05
CA GLY A 12 -16.44 2.75 20.11
C GLY A 12 -15.94 1.71 21.11
N THR A 13 -16.66 0.59 21.23
CA THR A 13 -16.30 -0.53 22.13
C THR A 13 -15.30 -1.52 21.52
N VAL A 14 -15.08 -1.44 20.19
CA VAL A 14 -14.21 -2.39 19.49
C VAL A 14 -12.75 -1.92 19.57
N ARG A 15 -11.87 -2.76 20.09
CA ARG A 15 -10.42 -2.56 20.12
C ARG A 15 -9.81 -3.14 18.84
N ALA A 16 -9.66 -2.30 17.81
CA ALA A 16 -9.15 -2.72 16.50
C ALA A 16 -7.62 -2.90 16.46
N LEU A 17 -6.90 -2.22 17.36
CA LEU A 17 -5.46 -2.42 17.59
C LEU A 17 -5.19 -2.30 19.09
N ASP A 18 -4.41 -3.23 19.67
CA ASP A 18 -4.16 -3.35 21.10
C ASP A 18 -2.65 -3.40 21.39
N GLY A 19 -2.08 -2.23 21.73
CA GLY A 19 -0.69 -2.09 22.16
C GLY A 19 0.37 -2.48 21.09
N GLY A 20 0.02 -2.43 19.81
CA GLY A 20 0.90 -2.83 18.72
C GLY A 20 2.22 -2.07 18.71
N SER A 21 3.34 -2.81 18.71
CA SER A 21 4.69 -2.22 18.64
C SER A 21 5.54 -2.97 17.62
N PHE A 22 6.01 -2.26 16.60
CA PHE A 22 6.93 -2.76 15.58
C PHE A 22 7.58 -1.59 14.84
N SER A 23 8.63 -1.88 14.09
CA SER A 23 9.27 -0.90 13.21
C SER A 23 9.48 -1.47 11.82
N ILE A 24 9.44 -0.63 10.78
CA ILE A 24 9.74 -1.00 9.40
C ILE A 24 10.88 -0.09 8.92
N LEU A 25 11.95 -0.70 8.42
CA LEU A 25 13.11 0.01 7.91
C LEU A 25 12.85 0.58 6.50
N PRO A 26 13.56 1.63 6.09
CA PRO A 26 13.52 2.08 4.69
C PRO A 26 13.90 0.94 3.74
N ARG A 27 13.21 0.86 2.61
CA ARG A 27 13.40 -0.15 1.55
C ARG A 27 13.09 -1.59 2.00
N GLU A 28 12.46 -1.77 3.14
CA GLU A 28 12.03 -3.08 3.59
C GLU A 28 10.74 -3.50 2.90
N PHE A 29 10.59 -4.81 2.65
CA PHE A 29 9.32 -5.42 2.25
C PHE A 29 8.73 -6.16 3.45
N VAL A 30 7.53 -5.79 3.86
CA VAL A 30 6.84 -6.40 5.00
C VAL A 30 5.46 -6.89 4.56
N SER A 31 5.18 -8.17 4.79
CA SER A 31 3.83 -8.72 4.69
C SER A 31 3.14 -8.61 6.04
N LEU A 32 2.03 -7.88 6.09
CA LEU A 32 1.15 -7.76 7.25
C LEU A 32 0.01 -8.75 7.08
N VAL A 33 -0.01 -9.81 7.89
CA VAL A 33 -0.92 -10.94 7.71
C VAL A 33 -1.85 -11.14 8.90
N GLY A 34 -3.02 -11.71 8.64
CA GLY A 34 -4.00 -12.01 9.65
C GLY A 34 -5.39 -12.20 9.04
N PRO A 35 -6.34 -12.80 9.77
CA PRO A 35 -7.72 -12.95 9.30
C PRO A 35 -8.38 -11.60 9.05
N SER A 36 -9.58 -11.63 8.44
CA SER A 36 -10.41 -10.43 8.35
C SER A 36 -10.69 -9.90 9.77
N GLY A 37 -10.66 -8.59 9.94
CA GLY A 37 -10.84 -7.96 11.27
C GLY A 37 -9.61 -7.97 12.18
N ALA A 38 -8.47 -8.56 11.79
CA ALA A 38 -7.26 -8.60 12.62
C ALA A 38 -6.62 -7.23 12.93
N GLY A 39 -7.07 -6.14 12.28
CA GLY A 39 -6.54 -4.79 12.47
C GLY A 39 -5.61 -4.31 11.36
N LYS A 40 -5.43 -5.09 10.27
CA LYS A 40 -4.55 -4.72 9.14
C LYS A 40 -4.92 -3.35 8.53
N SER A 41 -6.17 -3.16 8.14
CA SER A 41 -6.66 -1.90 7.55
C SER A 41 -6.63 -0.74 8.56
N THR A 42 -6.70 -1.02 9.88
CA THR A 42 -6.49 0.01 10.93
C THR A 42 -5.05 0.53 10.91
N ILE A 43 -4.06 -0.35 10.78
CA ILE A 43 -2.65 0.07 10.62
C ILE A 43 -2.48 0.96 9.38
N ILE A 44 -3.12 0.60 8.26
CA ILE A 44 -3.09 1.40 7.02
C ILE A 44 -3.69 2.78 7.24
N LYS A 45 -4.88 2.87 7.85
CA LYS A 45 -5.54 4.14 8.15
C LYS A 45 -4.73 5.03 9.10
N LEU A 46 -4.02 4.44 10.06
CA LEU A 46 -3.09 5.18 10.92
C LEU A 46 -1.90 5.71 10.13
N LEU A 47 -1.31 4.91 9.23
CA LEU A 47 -0.20 5.33 8.37
C LEU A 47 -0.60 6.42 7.38
N THR A 48 -1.83 6.40 6.88
CA THR A 48 -2.34 7.43 5.94
C THR A 48 -2.93 8.65 6.64
N CYS A 49 -2.90 8.71 7.98
CA CYS A 49 -3.56 9.75 8.79
C CYS A 49 -5.06 9.90 8.49
N GLU A 50 -5.73 8.82 8.04
CA GLU A 50 -7.19 8.77 7.97
C GLU A 50 -7.79 8.61 9.36
N GLU A 51 -7.06 7.96 10.26
CA GLU A 51 -7.38 7.76 11.66
C GLU A 51 -6.22 8.17 12.56
N CYS A 52 -6.52 8.58 13.79
CA CYS A 52 -5.51 8.81 14.83
C CYS A 52 -5.51 7.64 15.82
N PRO A 53 -4.38 7.31 16.46
CA PRO A 53 -4.34 6.33 17.53
C PRO A 53 -5.13 6.86 18.75
N THR A 54 -5.74 5.94 19.52
CA THR A 54 -6.35 6.28 20.80
C THR A 54 -5.27 6.44 21.86
N PHE A 55 -4.25 5.55 21.82
CA PHE A 55 -3.06 5.60 22.68
C PHE A 55 -1.84 5.18 21.87
N GLY A 56 -0.66 5.58 22.36
CA GLY A 56 0.61 5.28 21.68
C GLY A 56 0.92 6.29 20.58
N GLN A 57 1.93 5.96 19.76
CA GLN A 57 2.49 6.90 18.81
C GLN A 57 2.88 6.18 17.50
N VAL A 58 2.61 6.82 16.36
CA VAL A 58 3.10 6.39 15.04
C VAL A 58 4.06 7.43 14.52
N THR A 59 5.32 7.04 14.28
CA THR A 59 6.31 7.95 13.72
C THR A 59 6.82 7.47 12.37
N ILE A 60 7.10 8.43 11.49
CA ILE A 60 7.80 8.19 10.22
C ILE A 60 8.98 9.16 10.16
N ASP A 61 10.17 8.60 9.95
CA ASP A 61 11.45 9.31 9.99
C ASP A 61 11.61 10.18 11.25
N GLY A 62 11.18 9.63 12.41
CA GLY A 62 11.26 10.25 13.72
C GLY A 62 10.20 11.32 14.01
N LYS A 63 9.31 11.61 13.07
CA LYS A 63 8.22 12.58 13.26
C LYS A 63 6.90 11.86 13.53
N ASP A 64 6.18 12.28 14.58
CA ASP A 64 4.83 11.82 14.84
C ASP A 64 3.89 12.35 13.75
N VAL A 65 3.32 11.41 12.96
CA VAL A 65 2.48 11.77 11.82
C VAL A 65 1.11 12.30 12.24
N HIS A 66 0.67 12.00 13.47
CA HIS A 66 -0.63 12.45 13.98
C HIS A 66 -0.57 13.84 14.64
N LEU A 67 0.63 14.37 14.85
CA LEU A 67 0.84 15.76 15.29
C LEU A 67 0.96 16.74 14.11
N LEU A 68 0.88 16.25 12.87
CA LEU A 68 0.89 17.09 11.68
C LEU A 68 -0.34 18.00 11.67
N LYS A 69 -0.11 19.31 11.42
CA LYS A 69 -1.22 20.24 11.17
C LYS A 69 -2.01 19.78 9.92
N LYS A 70 -3.33 19.92 9.92
CA LYS A 70 -4.22 19.47 8.83
C LYS A 70 -3.76 19.91 7.44
N ALA A 71 -3.23 21.14 7.32
CA ALA A 71 -2.70 21.67 6.05
C ALA A 71 -1.51 20.87 5.48
N TYR A 72 -0.75 20.14 6.30
CA TYR A 72 0.40 19.35 5.85
C TYR A 72 0.06 17.89 5.53
N ILE A 73 -1.12 17.39 5.92
CA ILE A 73 -1.54 16.01 5.66
C ILE A 73 -1.56 15.68 4.15
N PRO A 74 -2.05 16.55 3.23
CA PRO A 74 -1.99 16.26 1.80
C PRO A 74 -0.56 16.07 1.28
N TYR A 75 0.39 16.88 1.73
CA TYR A 75 1.80 16.74 1.35
C TYR A 75 2.44 15.47 1.90
N TYR A 76 2.07 15.07 3.11
CA TYR A 76 2.48 13.81 3.71
C TYR A 76 1.93 12.63 2.89
N ARG A 77 0.62 12.63 2.55
CA ARG A 77 -0.01 11.56 1.77
C ARG A 77 0.58 11.38 0.37
N ARG A 78 1.13 12.44 -0.25
CA ARG A 78 1.85 12.34 -1.53
C ARG A 78 3.10 11.46 -1.46
N GLN A 79 3.67 11.26 -0.27
CA GLN A 79 4.83 10.39 -0.05
C GLN A 79 4.45 8.91 0.16
N ILE A 80 3.14 8.61 0.16
CA ILE A 80 2.60 7.28 0.38
C ILE A 80 1.72 6.91 -0.82
N GLY A 81 2.10 5.86 -1.53
CA GLY A 81 1.22 5.22 -2.51
C GLY A 81 0.32 4.21 -1.82
N VAL A 82 -0.97 4.21 -2.12
CA VAL A 82 -1.90 3.21 -1.60
C VAL A 82 -2.60 2.51 -2.76
N VAL A 83 -2.59 1.18 -2.71
CA VAL A 83 -3.25 0.29 -3.66
C VAL A 83 -4.31 -0.49 -2.91
N TYR A 84 -5.55 -0.43 -3.38
CA TYR A 84 -6.70 -1.09 -2.76
C TYR A 84 -7.14 -2.33 -3.56
N GLN A 85 -7.88 -3.20 -2.92
CA GLN A 85 -8.46 -4.40 -3.52
C GLN A 85 -9.45 -4.09 -4.66
N ASP A 86 -10.21 -3.00 -4.55
CA ASP A 86 -11.26 -2.57 -5.50
C ASP A 86 -10.76 -1.60 -6.58
N PHE A 87 -9.45 -1.54 -6.81
CA PHE A 87 -8.73 -0.72 -7.80
C PHE A 87 -8.97 0.79 -7.69
N LYS A 88 -10.18 1.25 -7.39
CA LYS A 88 -10.62 2.65 -7.30
C LYS A 88 -10.22 3.49 -8.52
N LEU A 89 -10.34 2.92 -9.72
CA LEU A 89 -10.06 3.62 -10.96
C LEU A 89 -11.20 4.60 -11.31
N LEU A 90 -10.83 5.73 -11.90
CA LEU A 90 -11.75 6.72 -12.45
C LEU A 90 -12.31 6.16 -13.74
N GLN A 91 -13.58 5.76 -13.74
CA GLN A 91 -14.22 5.01 -14.83
C GLN A 91 -14.36 5.81 -16.12
N ASN A 92 -14.45 7.13 -16.02
CA ASN A 92 -14.57 8.07 -17.14
C ASN A 92 -13.23 8.62 -17.65
N LYS A 93 -12.12 8.07 -17.17
CA LYS A 93 -10.76 8.42 -17.59
C LYS A 93 -10.05 7.19 -18.15
N THR A 94 -9.22 7.43 -19.16
CA THR A 94 -8.35 6.39 -19.75
C THR A 94 -7.31 5.88 -18.73
N VAL A 95 -6.63 4.83 -19.07
CA VAL A 95 -5.49 4.28 -18.30
C VAL A 95 -4.42 5.35 -18.09
N PHE A 96 -4.07 6.09 -19.15
CA PHE A 96 -3.11 7.19 -19.05
C PHE A 96 -3.57 8.26 -18.07
N GLU A 97 -4.80 8.75 -18.22
CA GLU A 97 -5.36 9.80 -17.37
C GLU A 97 -5.54 9.35 -15.91
N ASN A 98 -5.85 8.07 -15.66
CA ASN A 98 -5.89 7.53 -14.31
C ASN A 98 -4.53 7.64 -13.59
N VAL A 99 -3.43 7.36 -14.29
CA VAL A 99 -2.09 7.47 -13.73
C VAL A 99 -1.64 8.94 -13.66
N ALA A 100 -1.91 9.73 -14.70
CA ALA A 100 -1.57 11.14 -14.79
C ALA A 100 -2.23 12.00 -13.70
N PHE A 101 -3.44 11.62 -13.27
CA PHE A 101 -4.26 12.40 -12.34
C PHE A 101 -3.54 12.84 -11.07
N ALA A 102 -2.69 11.99 -10.51
CA ALA A 102 -1.92 12.33 -9.32
C ALA A 102 -0.91 13.46 -9.57
N LEU A 103 -0.28 13.50 -10.76
CA LEU A 103 0.63 14.56 -11.18
C LEU A 103 -0.11 15.86 -11.49
N GLU A 104 -1.28 15.77 -12.14
CA GLU A 104 -2.16 16.92 -12.43
C GLU A 104 -2.54 17.65 -11.12
N VAL A 105 -3.00 16.90 -10.11
CA VAL A 105 -3.39 17.43 -8.79
C VAL A 105 -2.20 18.08 -8.07
N THR A 106 -0.97 17.68 -8.37
CA THR A 106 0.24 18.28 -7.77
C THR A 106 0.77 19.49 -8.53
N GLY A 107 0.15 19.85 -9.67
CA GLY A 107 0.54 21.00 -10.49
C GLY A 107 1.81 20.74 -11.31
N SER A 108 2.07 19.48 -11.69
CA SER A 108 3.18 19.14 -12.58
C SER A 108 2.96 19.69 -13.99
N THR A 109 4.04 19.98 -14.72
CA THR A 109 3.96 20.42 -16.12
C THR A 109 3.56 19.28 -17.05
N ASP A 110 2.99 19.60 -18.21
CA ASP A 110 2.54 18.60 -19.20
C ASP A 110 3.66 17.65 -19.63
N ASP A 111 4.87 18.14 -19.79
CA ASP A 111 6.04 17.32 -20.15
C ASP A 111 6.38 16.29 -19.06
N VAL A 112 6.33 16.70 -17.79
CA VAL A 112 6.53 15.81 -16.63
C VAL A 112 5.41 14.80 -16.57
N ILE A 113 4.14 15.23 -16.69
CA ILE A 113 2.97 14.35 -16.70
C ILE A 113 3.13 13.28 -17.77
N LYS A 114 3.41 13.67 -19.01
CA LYS A 114 3.58 12.74 -20.13
C LYS A 114 4.74 11.77 -19.92
N SER A 115 5.89 12.27 -19.50
CA SER A 115 7.10 11.46 -19.29
C SER A 115 6.91 10.45 -18.15
N GLU A 116 6.53 10.91 -16.96
CA GLU A 116 6.42 10.05 -15.78
C GLU A 116 5.27 9.04 -15.89
N THR A 117 4.13 9.47 -16.44
CA THR A 117 3.01 8.54 -16.69
C THR A 117 3.42 7.43 -17.66
N THR A 118 4.11 7.78 -18.75
CA THR A 118 4.58 6.78 -19.74
C THR A 118 5.55 5.79 -19.08
N LYS A 119 6.52 6.26 -18.28
CA LYS A 119 7.46 5.41 -17.54
C LYS A 119 6.74 4.44 -16.59
N MET A 120 5.73 4.92 -15.87
CA MET A 120 4.97 4.07 -14.96
C MET A 120 4.16 3.02 -15.71
N LEU A 121 3.54 3.38 -16.83
CA LEU A 121 2.83 2.42 -17.69
C LEU A 121 3.77 1.37 -18.32
N GLU A 122 4.99 1.75 -18.68
CA GLU A 122 6.03 0.82 -19.10
C GLU A 122 6.45 -0.14 -17.98
N LEU A 123 6.65 0.39 -16.76
CA LEU A 123 7.03 -0.40 -15.58
C LEU A 123 6.03 -1.52 -15.30
N VAL A 124 4.72 -1.22 -15.45
CA VAL A 124 3.64 -2.18 -15.20
C VAL A 124 3.20 -2.96 -16.47
N GLY A 125 3.83 -2.72 -17.63
CA GLY A 125 3.58 -3.43 -18.87
C GLY A 125 2.27 -3.05 -19.58
N LEU A 126 1.78 -1.81 -19.38
CA LEU A 126 0.49 -1.35 -19.93
C LEU A 126 0.60 -0.15 -20.89
N LYS A 127 1.79 0.13 -21.44
CA LYS A 127 1.99 1.24 -22.40
C LYS A 127 1.03 1.15 -23.60
N SER A 128 0.83 -0.05 -24.15
CA SER A 128 -0.08 -0.29 -25.29
C SER A 128 -1.55 -0.02 -24.98
N LYS A 129 -1.92 -0.07 -23.70
CA LYS A 129 -3.30 0.16 -23.20
C LYS A 129 -3.54 1.57 -22.69
N ALA A 130 -2.61 2.51 -22.91
CA ALA A 130 -2.68 3.87 -22.39
C ALA A 130 -4.00 4.61 -22.72
N LYS A 131 -4.60 4.31 -23.89
CA LYS A 131 -5.85 4.92 -24.36
C LYS A 131 -7.12 4.14 -23.98
N SER A 132 -6.99 2.92 -23.43
CA SER A 132 -8.12 2.11 -22.98
C SER A 132 -8.79 2.70 -21.74
N PHE A 133 -10.08 2.41 -21.57
CA PHE A 133 -10.82 2.75 -20.36
C PHE A 133 -10.82 1.58 -19.36
N PRO A 134 -11.05 1.83 -18.05
CA PRO A 134 -11.07 0.78 -17.03
C PRO A 134 -11.99 -0.41 -17.35
N ALA A 135 -13.15 -0.16 -18.00
CA ALA A 135 -14.09 -1.20 -18.38
C ALA A 135 -13.55 -2.19 -19.43
N GLU A 136 -12.47 -1.84 -20.14
CA GLU A 136 -11.83 -2.68 -21.16
C GLU A 136 -10.66 -3.51 -20.60
N LEU A 137 -10.42 -3.40 -19.28
CA LEU A 137 -9.28 -4.06 -18.62
C LEU A 137 -9.70 -5.35 -17.90
N SER A 138 -8.83 -6.34 -17.94
CA SER A 138 -8.91 -7.45 -17.00
C SER A 138 -8.62 -6.98 -15.56
N GLY A 139 -9.03 -7.74 -14.55
CA GLY A 139 -8.77 -7.40 -13.15
C GLY A 139 -7.28 -7.21 -12.85
N GLY A 140 -6.40 -8.07 -13.42
CA GLY A 140 -4.96 -7.92 -13.27
C GLY A 140 -4.39 -6.67 -13.94
N GLU A 141 -4.94 -6.27 -15.11
CA GLU A 141 -4.57 -5.00 -15.77
C GLU A 141 -5.05 -3.80 -14.96
N ALA A 142 -6.28 -3.81 -14.47
CA ALA A 142 -6.83 -2.74 -13.62
C ALA A 142 -5.98 -2.55 -12.34
N GLN A 143 -5.55 -3.66 -11.72
CA GLN A 143 -4.66 -3.60 -10.57
C GLN A 143 -3.29 -3.02 -10.90
N ARG A 144 -2.71 -3.37 -12.06
CA ARG A 144 -1.46 -2.76 -12.52
C ARG A 144 -1.60 -1.26 -12.77
N VAL A 145 -2.74 -0.79 -13.30
CA VAL A 145 -3.02 0.66 -13.42
C VAL A 145 -3.08 1.33 -12.04
N ALA A 146 -3.76 0.71 -11.06
CA ALA A 146 -3.83 1.24 -9.70
C ALA A 146 -2.43 1.33 -9.06
N ILE A 147 -1.56 0.34 -9.29
CA ILE A 147 -0.17 0.36 -8.84
C ILE A 147 0.62 1.49 -9.53
N ALA A 148 0.50 1.63 -10.85
CA ALA A 148 1.16 2.70 -11.60
C ALA A 148 0.75 4.10 -11.08
N ARG A 149 -0.55 4.32 -10.84
CA ARG A 149 -1.07 5.56 -10.26
C ARG A 149 -0.52 5.81 -8.85
N ALA A 150 -0.40 4.78 -8.03
CA ALA A 150 0.16 4.91 -6.69
C ALA A 150 1.65 5.24 -6.69
N LEU A 151 2.38 4.88 -7.76
CA LEU A 151 3.83 5.07 -7.88
C LEU A 151 4.24 6.35 -8.59
N VAL A 152 3.37 6.99 -9.37
CA VAL A 152 3.75 8.07 -10.29
C VAL A 152 4.33 9.31 -9.59
N LEU A 153 4.04 9.50 -8.29
CA LEU A 153 4.65 10.53 -7.44
C LEU A 153 5.94 10.05 -6.75
N HIS A 154 6.49 8.89 -7.13
CA HIS A 154 7.70 8.29 -6.53
C HIS A 154 7.63 8.21 -4.99
N PRO A 155 6.59 7.59 -4.41
CA PRO A 155 6.42 7.53 -2.98
C PRO A 155 7.54 6.73 -2.30
N ARG A 156 7.90 7.12 -1.08
CA ARG A 156 8.87 6.36 -0.25
C ARG A 156 8.27 5.08 0.34
N LEU A 157 6.94 5.05 0.46
CA LEU A 157 6.16 3.94 1.00
C LEU A 157 5.03 3.57 0.05
N LEU A 158 4.95 2.31 -0.33
CA LEU A 158 3.82 1.73 -1.03
C LEU A 158 3.08 0.78 -0.08
N ILE A 159 1.80 1.03 0.13
CA ILE A 159 0.91 0.18 0.91
C ILE A 159 -0.05 -0.51 -0.07
N ALA A 160 -0.10 -1.82 -0.04
CA ALA A 160 -1.03 -2.60 -0.85
C ALA A 160 -1.98 -3.37 0.10
N ASP A 161 -3.25 -2.96 0.12
CA ASP A 161 -4.30 -3.55 0.97
C ASP A 161 -5.09 -4.58 0.15
N GLU A 162 -4.86 -5.85 0.41
CA GLU A 162 -5.44 -7.02 -0.28
C GLU A 162 -5.38 -6.92 -1.83
N PRO A 163 -4.22 -6.55 -2.42
CA PRO A 163 -4.13 -6.19 -3.85
C PRO A 163 -4.38 -7.36 -4.80
N THR A 164 -4.49 -8.56 -4.28
CA THR A 164 -4.67 -9.81 -5.05
C THR A 164 -6.01 -10.49 -4.78
N GLY A 165 -6.85 -9.92 -3.91
CA GLY A 165 -8.07 -10.57 -3.41
C GLY A 165 -9.13 -10.87 -4.48
N ASN A 166 -9.15 -10.08 -5.58
CA ASN A 166 -10.11 -10.22 -6.68
C ASN A 166 -9.49 -10.79 -7.96
N LEU A 167 -8.30 -11.42 -7.85
CA LEU A 167 -7.56 -11.91 -9.01
C LEU A 167 -7.45 -13.44 -8.98
N ASP A 168 -7.36 -14.03 -10.18
CA ASP A 168 -6.97 -15.43 -10.31
C ASP A 168 -5.52 -15.67 -9.82
N PRO A 169 -5.15 -16.91 -9.50
CA PRO A 169 -3.84 -17.23 -8.91
C PRO A 169 -2.64 -16.73 -9.74
N LYS A 170 -2.70 -16.78 -11.07
CA LYS A 170 -1.63 -16.34 -11.95
C LYS A 170 -1.45 -14.82 -11.87
N ASN A 171 -2.54 -14.06 -12.08
CA ASN A 171 -2.50 -12.60 -11.97
C ASN A 171 -2.13 -12.16 -10.55
N ALA A 172 -2.60 -12.85 -9.51
CA ALA A 172 -2.23 -12.58 -8.13
C ALA A 172 -0.72 -12.70 -7.90
N TRP A 173 -0.10 -13.76 -8.45
CA TRP A 173 1.35 -13.96 -8.39
C TRP A 173 2.11 -12.87 -9.16
N ASP A 174 1.66 -12.52 -10.36
CA ASP A 174 2.28 -11.46 -11.18
C ASP A 174 2.27 -10.10 -10.45
N ILE A 175 1.16 -9.74 -9.77
CA ILE A 175 1.07 -8.55 -8.92
C ILE A 175 2.05 -8.64 -7.75
N ALA A 176 2.14 -9.78 -7.09
CA ALA A 176 3.09 -9.99 -5.99
C ALA A 176 4.55 -9.79 -6.44
N GLN A 177 4.92 -10.34 -7.60
CA GLN A 177 6.25 -10.15 -8.20
C GLN A 177 6.51 -8.69 -8.59
N LEU A 178 5.50 -7.98 -9.10
CA LEU A 178 5.60 -6.56 -9.39
C LEU A 178 5.89 -5.75 -8.11
N LEU A 179 5.21 -6.04 -7.00
CA LEU A 179 5.48 -5.39 -5.71
C LEU A 179 6.91 -5.67 -5.21
N VAL A 180 7.41 -6.89 -5.39
CA VAL A 180 8.81 -7.25 -5.07
C VAL A 180 9.78 -6.47 -5.96
N LYS A 181 9.50 -6.33 -7.27
CA LYS A 181 10.30 -5.52 -8.19
C LYS A 181 10.37 -4.05 -7.75
N ILE A 182 9.22 -3.47 -7.40
CA ILE A 182 9.12 -2.10 -6.89
C ILE A 182 9.95 -1.91 -5.62
N ASN A 183 9.90 -2.88 -4.70
CA ASN A 183 10.73 -2.84 -3.50
C ASN A 183 12.23 -2.88 -3.83
N ARG A 184 12.66 -3.72 -4.78
CA ARG A 184 14.07 -3.77 -5.23
C ARG A 184 14.53 -2.46 -5.85
N MET A 185 13.63 -1.66 -6.41
CA MET A 185 13.91 -0.31 -6.92
C MET A 185 14.06 0.74 -5.79
N GLY A 186 13.86 0.35 -4.52
CA GLY A 186 14.12 1.20 -3.36
C GLY A 186 12.89 1.71 -2.60
N THR A 187 11.67 1.37 -3.05
CA THR A 187 10.44 1.73 -2.33
C THR A 187 10.22 0.77 -1.14
N THR A 188 9.87 1.30 0.02
CA THR A 188 9.39 0.48 1.15
C THR A 188 8.01 -0.06 0.80
N VAL A 189 7.76 -1.36 1.02
CA VAL A 189 6.47 -1.98 0.68
C VAL A 189 5.84 -2.63 1.89
N ILE A 190 4.57 -2.31 2.14
CA ILE A 190 3.71 -3.02 3.09
C ILE A 190 2.63 -3.73 2.29
N LEU A 191 2.62 -5.05 2.32
CA LEU A 191 1.60 -5.90 1.72
C LEU A 191 0.68 -6.41 2.82
N ALA A 192 -0.53 -5.86 2.94
CA ALA A 192 -1.56 -6.41 3.82
C ALA A 192 -2.33 -7.48 3.04
N THR A 193 -2.31 -8.72 3.51
CA THR A 193 -3.02 -9.82 2.85
C THR A 193 -3.29 -10.98 3.79
N HIS A 194 -4.30 -11.77 3.45
CA HIS A 194 -4.57 -13.07 4.05
C HIS A 194 -4.18 -14.24 3.13
N ASN A 195 -3.62 -13.97 1.94
CA ASN A 195 -3.22 -14.99 1.00
C ASN A 195 -1.87 -15.62 1.39
N ARG A 196 -1.96 -16.85 1.94
CA ARG A 196 -0.81 -17.60 2.44
C ARG A 196 0.21 -17.93 1.34
N GLU A 197 -0.26 -18.34 0.17
CA GLU A 197 0.62 -18.75 -0.93
C GLU A 197 1.50 -17.59 -1.41
N ILE A 198 0.92 -16.41 -1.53
CA ILE A 198 1.64 -15.17 -1.89
C ILE A 198 2.70 -14.86 -0.84
N VAL A 199 2.35 -14.87 0.45
CA VAL A 199 3.27 -14.54 1.55
C VAL A 199 4.43 -15.54 1.61
N ASP A 200 4.11 -16.84 1.56
CA ASP A 200 5.11 -17.92 1.63
C ASP A 200 6.03 -17.92 0.40
N GLY A 201 5.48 -17.60 -0.78
CA GLY A 201 6.24 -17.52 -2.03
C GLY A 201 7.16 -16.29 -2.12
N ILE A 202 6.77 -15.15 -1.54
CA ILE A 202 7.61 -13.95 -1.48
C ILE A 202 8.78 -14.14 -0.51
N GLY A 203 8.59 -14.84 0.62
CA GLY A 203 9.63 -15.19 1.57
C GLY A 203 10.32 -14.00 2.26
N LYS A 204 9.64 -12.86 2.39
CA LYS A 204 10.12 -11.65 3.06
C LYS A 204 9.66 -11.61 4.53
N ARG A 205 9.88 -10.49 5.22
CA ARG A 205 9.44 -10.29 6.60
C ARG A 205 7.92 -10.38 6.71
N VAL A 206 7.45 -11.08 7.74
CA VAL A 206 6.03 -11.28 8.02
C VAL A 206 5.71 -10.82 9.43
N ILE A 207 4.77 -9.88 9.54
CA ILE A 207 4.15 -9.47 10.81
C ILE A 207 2.76 -10.09 10.85
N SER A 208 2.53 -11.01 11.79
CA SER A 208 1.23 -11.67 11.95
C SER A 208 0.39 -10.99 13.01
N MET A 209 -0.88 -10.79 12.68
CA MET A 209 -1.86 -10.14 13.55
C MET A 209 -3.06 -11.05 13.81
N LYS A 210 -3.59 -10.98 15.04
CA LYS A 210 -4.83 -11.61 15.44
C LYS A 210 -5.50 -10.77 16.54
N ASP A 211 -6.79 -10.51 16.40
CA ASP A 211 -7.61 -9.79 17.39
C ASP A 211 -7.00 -8.44 17.83
N GLY A 212 -6.49 -7.67 16.86
CA GLY A 212 -5.84 -6.37 17.07
C GLY A 212 -4.42 -6.45 17.65
N LYS A 213 -3.87 -7.63 17.89
CA LYS A 213 -2.53 -7.82 18.46
C LYS A 213 -1.54 -8.33 17.45
N ILE A 214 -0.28 -7.92 17.60
CA ILE A 214 0.84 -8.52 16.88
C ILE A 214 1.23 -9.79 17.62
N ILE A 215 1.09 -10.95 16.95
CA ILE A 215 1.38 -12.25 17.53
C ILE A 215 2.74 -12.80 17.10
N SER A 216 3.28 -12.35 15.97
CA SER A 216 4.65 -12.68 15.56
C SER A 216 5.22 -11.62 14.60
N ASP A 217 6.55 -11.51 14.57
CA ASP A 217 7.33 -10.69 13.66
C ASP A 217 8.59 -11.45 13.26
N ARG A 218 8.70 -11.85 11.99
CA ARG A 218 9.77 -12.74 11.50
C ARG A 218 10.38 -12.21 10.21
N ARG A 219 11.72 -12.02 10.21
CA ARG A 219 12.47 -11.46 9.05
C ARG A 219 12.37 -12.30 7.77
N HIS A 220 12.33 -13.63 7.89
CA HIS A 220 12.09 -14.59 6.82
C HIS A 220 10.91 -15.46 7.27
N GLY A 221 9.70 -14.93 7.12
CA GLY A 221 8.50 -15.52 7.69
C GLY A 221 7.72 -16.32 6.65
N LYS A 222 7.00 -17.31 7.17
CA LYS A 222 5.86 -17.92 6.50
C LYS A 222 4.59 -17.44 7.19
N TYR A 223 3.48 -17.50 6.49
CA TYR A 223 2.18 -17.20 7.06
C TYR A 223 1.86 -18.18 8.22
N ARG A 224 1.85 -17.69 9.45
CA ARG A 224 1.47 -18.48 10.65
C ARG A 224 0.59 -17.62 11.55
N LEU A 225 -0.50 -18.23 12.06
CA LEU A 225 -1.45 -17.62 13.01
C LEU A 225 -1.49 -18.37 14.35
N ASN A 226 -0.55 -19.31 14.54
CA ASN A 226 -0.41 -20.08 15.78
C ASN A 226 0.76 -19.56 16.60
#